data_7b09877e2c6c0585bd1debb0f10d68ca
#
_entry.id   7b09877e2c6c0585bd1debb0f10d68ca
#
_cell.length_a   1.000
_cell.length_b   1.000
_cell.length_c   1.000
_cell.angle_alpha   90.00
_cell.angle_beta   90.00
_cell.angle_gamma   90.00
#
_symmetry.space_group_name_H-M   'P 1'
#
loop_
_entity.id
_entity.type
_entity.pdbx_description
1 polymer ?
#
loop_
_entity_poly.entity_id
_entity_poly.type
_entity_poly.pdbx_seq_one_letter_code
_entity_poly.pdbx_strand_id
1 'polypeptide(L)'
;PAFTVGVAGLAVFHSPAVGAYLYLLHITSALLTGLLLCPAGAGAVTRRPPPSPAPPEKPFPLRFLQAVEDAASAMGRVCAFVVFFLVLLRLLEHYTGTWGAAAGVVELTNGILRLSPGRRGFVLASSLLGWGGLSVHCQTAAVTAGSGMRLGRYLAAKAVQSVLAALLALLSAPLVL
;
A
#
# COMPACT_ATOMS: atom_id res chain seq x y z
N PRO A 1 -9.94 1.50 -0.70
CA PRO A 1 -10.78 2.71 -0.78
C PRO A 1 -11.05 3.32 0.60
N ALA A 2 -11.40 2.52 1.62
CA ALA A 2 -11.74 3.06 2.94
C ALA A 2 -10.65 3.97 3.54
N PHE A 3 -9.39 3.60 3.45
CA PHE A 3 -8.27 4.41 3.94
C PHE A 3 -8.12 5.73 3.16
N THR A 4 -8.13 5.67 1.83
CA THR A 4 -7.93 6.88 1.00
C THR A 4 -9.08 7.85 1.09
N VAL A 5 -10.33 7.37 1.10
CA VAL A 5 -11.52 8.22 1.23
C VAL A 5 -11.72 8.67 2.68
N GLY A 6 -11.64 7.73 3.64
CA GLY A 6 -11.89 8.01 5.05
C GLY A 6 -10.75 8.79 5.71
N VAL A 7 -9.52 8.27 5.68
CA VAL A 7 -8.39 8.91 6.37
C VAL A 7 -7.83 10.06 5.56
N ALA A 8 -7.37 9.83 4.33
CA ALA A 8 -6.79 10.92 3.55
C ALA A 8 -7.85 11.94 3.15
N GLY A 9 -8.97 11.53 2.55
CA GLY A 9 -10.02 12.44 2.06
C GLY A 9 -10.70 13.23 3.19
N LEU A 10 -11.30 12.52 4.14
CA LEU A 10 -12.11 13.19 5.18
C LEU A 10 -11.26 13.80 6.30
N ALA A 11 -10.28 13.06 6.84
CA ALA A 11 -9.54 13.53 8.00
C ALA A 11 -8.50 14.61 7.66
N VAL A 12 -7.90 14.57 6.45
CA VAL A 12 -6.84 15.51 6.05
C VAL A 12 -7.39 16.62 5.13
N PHE A 13 -8.07 16.22 4.04
CA PHE A 13 -8.54 17.20 3.04
C PHE A 13 -9.97 17.67 3.26
N HIS A 14 -10.68 17.15 4.24
CA HIS A 14 -12.10 17.47 4.54
C HIS A 14 -13.03 17.30 3.33
N SER A 15 -12.65 16.44 2.38
CA SER A 15 -13.37 16.20 1.14
C SER A 15 -13.29 14.71 0.71
N PRO A 16 -14.42 14.01 0.71
CA PRO A 16 -14.45 12.62 0.23
C PRO A 16 -14.12 12.52 -1.27
N ALA A 17 -14.42 13.58 -2.05
CA ALA A 17 -14.11 13.65 -3.46
C ALA A 17 -12.59 13.66 -3.72
N VAL A 18 -11.82 14.43 -2.93
CA VAL A 18 -10.36 14.43 -2.97
C VAL A 18 -9.82 13.05 -2.60
N GLY A 19 -10.39 12.40 -1.58
CA GLY A 19 -10.01 11.04 -1.20
C GLY A 19 -10.29 10.00 -2.30
N ALA A 20 -11.44 10.10 -2.96
CA ALA A 20 -11.78 9.24 -4.09
C ALA A 20 -10.83 9.48 -5.28
N TYR A 21 -10.45 10.71 -5.53
CA TYR A 21 -9.49 11.05 -6.57
C TYR A 21 -8.07 10.53 -6.25
N LEU A 22 -7.61 10.65 -5.01
CA LEU A 22 -6.36 10.03 -4.55
C LEU A 22 -6.37 8.51 -4.77
N TYR A 23 -7.51 7.85 -4.53
CA TYR A 23 -7.66 6.43 -4.80
C TYR A 23 -7.56 6.11 -6.31
N LEU A 24 -8.18 6.94 -7.15
CA LEU A 24 -8.07 6.81 -8.60
C LEU A 24 -6.62 6.96 -9.07
N LEU A 25 -5.91 7.99 -8.57
CA LEU A 25 -4.48 8.18 -8.87
C LEU A 25 -3.63 6.99 -8.43
N HIS A 26 -3.94 6.41 -7.26
CA HIS A 26 -3.26 5.21 -6.76
C HIS A 26 -3.43 4.01 -7.71
N ILE A 27 -4.65 3.74 -8.19
CA ILE A 27 -4.91 2.67 -9.14
C ILE A 27 -4.20 2.96 -10.47
N THR A 28 -4.34 4.16 -11.00
CA THR A 28 -3.75 4.55 -12.29
C THR A 28 -2.23 4.43 -12.25
N SER A 29 -1.58 4.93 -11.19
CA SER A 29 -0.13 4.80 -11.01
C SER A 29 0.32 3.34 -10.89
N ALA A 30 -0.47 2.48 -10.25
CA ALA A 30 -0.16 1.05 -10.15
C ALA A 30 -0.23 0.36 -11.52
N LEU A 31 -1.26 0.65 -12.32
CA LEU A 31 -1.40 0.12 -13.66
C LEU A 31 -0.27 0.58 -14.59
N LEU A 32 0.06 1.88 -14.55
CA LEU A 32 1.18 2.43 -15.32
C LEU A 32 2.51 1.80 -14.90
N THR A 33 2.74 1.61 -13.60
CA THR A 33 3.94 0.92 -13.11
C THR A 33 4.01 -0.50 -13.64
N GLY A 34 2.90 -1.23 -13.63
CA GLY A 34 2.81 -2.59 -14.18
C GLY A 34 3.14 -2.62 -15.67
N LEU A 35 2.61 -1.69 -16.45
CA LEU A 35 2.90 -1.57 -17.88
C LEU A 35 4.37 -1.22 -18.16
N LEU A 36 4.94 -0.27 -17.41
CA LEU A 36 6.32 0.18 -17.58
C LEU A 36 7.34 -0.90 -17.20
N LEU A 37 7.04 -1.70 -16.18
CA LEU A 37 7.94 -2.75 -15.69
C LEU A 37 7.63 -4.11 -16.29
N CYS A 38 6.63 -4.23 -17.16
CA CYS A 38 6.33 -5.44 -17.90
C CYS A 38 7.47 -5.68 -18.91
N PRO A 39 8.25 -6.78 -18.82
CA PRO A 39 9.31 -7.05 -19.77
C PRO A 39 8.72 -7.28 -21.16
N ALA A 40 9.22 -6.55 -22.16
CA ALA A 40 8.89 -6.80 -23.55
C ALA A 40 9.30 -8.25 -23.89
N GLY A 41 8.32 -9.13 -24.12
CA GLY A 41 8.56 -10.56 -24.34
C GLY A 41 8.08 -11.47 -23.21
N ALA A 42 7.39 -10.97 -22.19
CA ALA A 42 6.77 -11.79 -21.13
C ALA A 42 5.67 -12.77 -21.65
N GLY A 43 5.54 -12.94 -22.95
CA GLY A 43 4.65 -13.93 -23.58
C GLY A 43 5.08 -15.41 -23.41
N ALA A 44 6.26 -15.68 -22.89
CA ALA A 44 6.60 -17.02 -22.42
C ALA A 44 5.97 -17.24 -21.05
N VAL A 45 4.68 -17.56 -21.05
CA VAL A 45 4.04 -18.21 -19.89
C VAL A 45 4.90 -19.44 -19.59
N THR A 46 5.78 -19.33 -18.61
CA THR A 46 6.41 -20.52 -18.03
C THR A 46 5.24 -21.40 -17.63
N ARG A 47 5.05 -22.52 -18.35
CA ARG A 47 4.00 -23.48 -18.05
C ARG A 47 4.11 -23.77 -16.56
N ARG A 48 3.13 -23.27 -15.82
CA ARG A 48 2.97 -23.66 -14.43
C ARG A 48 2.90 -25.19 -14.42
N PRO A 49 3.68 -25.91 -13.62
CA PRO A 49 3.49 -27.35 -13.49
C PRO A 49 1.99 -27.59 -13.22
N PRO A 50 1.44 -28.68 -13.76
CA PRO A 50 0.03 -29.00 -13.54
C PRO A 50 -0.26 -28.93 -12.03
N PRO A 51 -1.39 -28.34 -11.64
CA PRO A 51 -1.72 -28.23 -10.23
C PRO A 51 -1.69 -29.63 -9.62
N SER A 52 -1.01 -29.77 -8.51
CA SER A 52 -1.07 -30.99 -7.69
C SER A 52 -2.53 -31.32 -7.42
N PRO A 53 -2.93 -32.62 -7.38
CA PRO A 53 -4.31 -32.98 -7.08
C PRO A 53 -4.81 -32.19 -5.87
N ALA A 54 -5.91 -31.47 -6.03
CA ALA A 54 -6.48 -30.71 -4.94
C ALA A 54 -6.80 -31.66 -3.78
N PRO A 55 -6.44 -31.34 -2.55
CA PRO A 55 -6.86 -32.14 -1.40
C PRO A 55 -8.39 -32.24 -1.38
N PRO A 56 -8.96 -33.33 -0.84
CA PRO A 56 -10.39 -33.54 -0.81
C PRO A 56 -11.10 -32.31 -0.20
N GLU A 57 -12.16 -31.85 -0.87
CA GLU A 57 -12.88 -30.65 -0.45
C GLU A 57 -13.48 -30.86 0.94
N LYS A 58 -13.09 -30.01 1.89
CA LYS A 58 -13.68 -29.99 3.23
C LYS A 58 -15.16 -29.56 3.14
N PRO A 59 -16.04 -30.04 4.01
CA PRO A 59 -17.42 -29.57 4.12
C PRO A 59 -17.49 -28.04 4.29
N PHE A 60 -18.52 -27.43 3.72
CA PHE A 60 -18.70 -25.96 3.77
C PHE A 60 -18.52 -25.34 5.16
N PRO A 61 -19.10 -25.90 6.26
CA PRO A 61 -18.93 -25.33 7.59
C PRO A 61 -17.45 -25.24 8.03
N LEU A 62 -16.67 -26.27 7.73
CA LEU A 62 -15.24 -26.29 8.08
C LEU A 62 -14.43 -25.30 7.24
N ARG A 63 -14.78 -25.13 5.95
CA ARG A 63 -14.15 -24.09 5.10
C ARG A 63 -14.49 -22.70 5.57
N PHE A 64 -15.72 -22.46 6.00
CA PHE A 64 -16.14 -21.18 6.55
C PHE A 64 -15.38 -20.84 7.84
N LEU A 65 -15.31 -21.78 8.79
CA LEU A 65 -14.55 -21.58 10.03
C LEU A 65 -13.07 -21.28 9.73
N GLN A 66 -12.46 -22.07 8.86
CA GLN A 66 -11.06 -21.83 8.46
C GLN A 66 -10.87 -20.46 7.81
N ALA A 67 -11.78 -20.02 6.94
CA ALA A 67 -11.70 -18.69 6.33
C ALA A 67 -11.79 -17.56 7.37
N VAL A 68 -12.62 -17.73 8.41
CA VAL A 68 -12.72 -16.77 9.53
C VAL A 68 -11.42 -16.74 10.34
N GLU A 69 -10.86 -17.90 10.67
CA GLU A 69 -9.58 -18.00 11.40
C GLU A 69 -8.43 -17.37 10.59
N ASP A 70 -8.34 -17.66 9.30
CA ASP A 70 -7.35 -17.09 8.39
C ASP A 70 -7.48 -15.56 8.30
N ALA A 71 -8.72 -15.06 8.20
CA ALA A 71 -8.99 -13.62 8.20
C ALA A 71 -8.61 -12.96 9.52
N ALA A 72 -8.97 -13.56 10.67
CA ALA A 72 -8.61 -13.05 12.00
C ALA A 72 -7.08 -13.03 12.19
N SER A 73 -6.39 -14.08 11.77
CA SER A 73 -4.92 -14.16 11.82
C SER A 73 -4.26 -13.12 10.91
N ALA A 74 -4.83 -12.89 9.72
CA ALA A 74 -4.34 -11.84 8.81
C ALA A 74 -4.52 -10.45 9.42
N MET A 75 -5.70 -10.15 9.97
CA MET A 75 -5.98 -8.89 10.66
C MET A 75 -5.04 -8.68 11.86
N GLY A 76 -4.83 -9.70 12.68
CA GLY A 76 -3.91 -9.65 13.82
C GLY A 76 -2.48 -9.31 13.38
N ARG A 77 -2.00 -9.91 12.30
CA ARG A 77 -0.68 -9.60 11.71
C ARG A 77 -0.59 -8.15 11.22
N VAL A 78 -1.60 -7.66 10.52
CA VAL A 78 -1.66 -6.26 10.07
C VAL A 78 -1.58 -5.31 11.27
N CYS A 79 -2.41 -5.52 12.29
CA CYS A 79 -2.39 -4.71 13.51
C CYS A 79 -1.03 -4.75 14.21
N ALA A 80 -0.40 -5.91 14.33
CA ALA A 80 0.91 -6.07 14.95
C ALA A 80 1.99 -5.26 14.22
N PHE A 81 2.03 -5.33 12.88
CA PHE A 81 2.98 -4.52 12.09
C PHE A 81 2.72 -3.02 12.25
N VAL A 82 1.47 -2.57 12.18
CA VAL A 82 1.14 -1.15 12.36
C VAL A 82 1.59 -0.66 13.73
N VAL A 83 1.27 -1.39 14.81
CA VAL A 83 1.68 -1.02 16.17
C VAL A 83 3.21 -1.04 16.32
N PHE A 84 3.88 -2.07 15.82
CA PHE A 84 5.35 -2.16 15.85
C PHE A 84 6.00 -0.96 15.15
N PHE A 85 5.59 -0.64 13.93
CA PHE A 85 6.16 0.48 13.20
C PHE A 85 5.77 1.84 13.77
N LEU A 86 4.61 1.95 14.42
CA LEU A 86 4.24 3.15 15.17
C LEU A 86 5.17 3.35 16.36
N VAL A 87 5.42 2.32 17.16
CA VAL A 87 6.36 2.38 18.30
C VAL A 87 7.77 2.71 17.82
N LEU A 88 8.23 2.03 16.77
CA LEU A 88 9.53 2.31 16.15
C LEU A 88 9.63 3.77 15.68
N LEU A 89 8.61 4.29 15.00
CA LEU A 89 8.57 5.68 14.56
C LEU A 89 8.65 6.64 15.76
N ARG A 90 7.89 6.40 16.82
CA ARG A 90 7.92 7.23 18.04
C ARG A 90 9.29 7.19 18.70
N LEU A 91 9.93 6.03 18.74
CA LEU A 91 11.28 5.89 19.27
C LEU A 91 12.30 6.67 18.44
N LEU A 92 12.24 6.55 17.11
CA LEU A 92 13.10 7.31 16.22
C LEU A 92 12.90 8.82 16.39
N GLU A 93 11.65 9.29 16.46
CA GLU A 93 11.33 10.71 16.66
C GLU A 93 11.80 11.24 18.00
N HIS A 94 11.83 10.42 19.03
CA HIS A 94 12.36 10.80 20.34
C HIS A 94 13.85 11.21 20.25
N TYR A 95 14.64 10.51 19.44
CA TYR A 95 16.08 10.78 19.31
C TYR A 95 16.44 11.75 18.18
N THR A 96 15.63 11.82 17.11
CA THR A 96 15.98 12.60 15.90
C THR A 96 15.08 13.80 15.68
N GLY A 97 14.06 14.00 16.50
CA GLY A 97 13.03 15.00 16.28
C GLY A 97 11.90 14.56 15.34
N THR A 98 10.89 15.39 15.18
CA THR A 98 9.69 15.07 14.40
C THR A 98 9.95 14.99 12.90
N TRP A 99 9.50 13.91 12.27
CA TRP A 99 9.72 13.66 10.83
C TRP A 99 8.64 14.26 9.92
N GLY A 100 7.54 14.79 10.47
CA GLY A 100 6.43 15.33 9.67
C GLY A 100 5.89 14.29 8.68
N ALA A 101 5.72 14.69 7.41
CA ALA A 101 5.26 13.81 6.33
C ALA A 101 6.21 12.63 6.05
N ALA A 102 7.52 12.77 6.33
CA ALA A 102 8.49 11.69 6.13
C ALA A 102 8.20 10.46 7.00
N ALA A 103 7.46 10.62 8.10
CA ALA A 103 6.96 9.51 8.89
C ALA A 103 6.19 8.47 8.06
N GLY A 104 5.53 8.90 6.97
CA GLY A 104 4.81 8.04 6.05
C GLY A 104 5.68 7.06 5.27
N VAL A 105 6.98 7.29 5.20
CA VAL A 105 7.93 6.31 4.62
C VAL A 105 8.03 5.08 5.52
N VAL A 106 7.91 5.26 6.82
CA VAL A 106 7.94 4.19 7.83
C VAL A 106 6.55 3.64 8.08
N GLU A 107 5.59 4.52 8.40
CA GLU A 107 4.20 4.15 8.69
C GLU A 107 3.26 5.13 7.97
N LEU A 108 2.53 4.60 7.00
CA LEU A 108 1.72 5.36 6.05
C LEU A 108 0.69 6.26 6.73
N THR A 109 -0.06 5.73 7.70
CA THR A 109 -1.17 6.43 8.35
C THR A 109 -0.67 7.67 9.08
N ASN A 110 0.42 7.53 9.83
CA ASN A 110 1.02 8.66 10.54
C ASN A 110 1.56 9.75 9.60
N GLY A 111 2.15 9.35 8.48
CA GLY A 111 2.60 10.32 7.47
C GLY A 111 1.44 11.08 6.84
N ILE A 112 0.37 10.39 6.46
CA ILE A 112 -0.82 11.01 5.86
C ILE A 112 -1.50 11.97 6.84
N LEU A 113 -1.69 11.57 8.11
CA LEU A 113 -2.34 12.41 9.13
C LEU A 113 -1.56 13.67 9.51
N ARG A 114 -0.28 13.76 9.14
CA ARG A 114 0.56 14.94 9.37
C ARG A 114 0.63 15.90 8.18
N LEU A 115 -0.08 15.58 7.10
CA LEU A 115 -0.15 16.47 5.95
C LEU A 115 -1.12 17.61 6.21
N SER A 116 -0.81 18.77 5.62
CA SER A 116 -1.72 19.90 5.56
C SER A 116 -2.53 19.86 4.26
N PRO A 117 -3.79 20.33 4.26
CA PRO A 117 -4.57 20.51 3.04
C PRO A 117 -3.84 21.40 2.02
N GLY A 118 -4.14 21.19 0.72
CA GLY A 118 -3.56 21.95 -0.39
C GLY A 118 -2.62 21.14 -1.28
N ARG A 119 -2.12 21.80 -2.32
CA ARG A 119 -1.37 21.15 -3.42
C ARG A 119 -0.18 20.31 -2.95
N ARG A 120 0.63 20.84 -2.02
CA ARG A 120 1.79 20.09 -1.49
C ARG A 120 1.35 18.83 -0.75
N GLY A 121 0.36 18.95 0.15
CA GLY A 121 -0.17 17.81 0.89
C GLY A 121 -0.79 16.76 -0.05
N PHE A 122 -1.51 17.19 -1.09
CA PHE A 122 -2.11 16.30 -2.08
C PHE A 122 -1.06 15.48 -2.85
N VAL A 123 0.01 16.13 -3.33
CA VAL A 123 1.12 15.44 -4.02
C VAL A 123 1.84 14.47 -3.08
N LEU A 124 2.13 14.89 -1.85
CA LEU A 124 2.76 14.04 -0.84
C LEU A 124 1.86 12.86 -0.46
N ALA A 125 0.56 13.08 -0.28
CA ALA A 125 -0.40 12.01 0.00
C ALA A 125 -0.41 10.97 -1.11
N SER A 126 -0.47 11.41 -2.38
CA SER A 126 -0.44 10.52 -3.53
C SER A 126 0.86 9.72 -3.61
N SER A 127 2.01 10.38 -3.38
CA SER A 127 3.33 9.74 -3.32
C SER A 127 3.41 8.68 -2.23
N LEU A 128 3.01 9.02 -1.00
CA LEU A 128 3.01 8.11 0.14
C LEU A 128 2.06 6.93 -0.06
N LEU A 129 0.88 7.14 -0.65
CA LEU A 129 -0.03 6.07 -1.04
C LEU A 129 0.61 5.14 -2.09
N GLY A 130 1.32 5.70 -3.06
CA GLY A 130 2.10 4.93 -4.04
C GLY A 130 3.19 4.08 -3.39
N TRP A 131 3.92 4.63 -2.42
CA TRP A 131 4.95 3.93 -1.65
C TRP A 131 4.35 2.87 -0.72
N GLY A 132 3.45 3.23 0.17
CA GLY A 132 2.74 2.33 1.09
C GLY A 132 3.36 2.23 2.50
N GLY A 133 4.60 2.69 2.71
CA GLY A 133 5.31 2.61 3.99
C GLY A 133 5.98 1.27 4.26
N LEU A 134 7.04 1.27 5.09
CA LEU A 134 7.78 0.06 5.47
C LEU A 134 6.89 -0.97 6.17
N SER A 135 5.92 -0.52 6.97
CA SER A 135 4.93 -1.39 7.63
C SER A 135 4.21 -2.28 6.61
N VAL A 136 3.70 -1.69 5.52
CA VAL A 136 3.00 -2.43 4.45
C VAL A 136 3.96 -3.35 3.68
N HIS A 137 5.21 -2.92 3.47
CA HIS A 137 6.20 -3.77 2.80
C HIS A 137 6.54 -5.02 3.61
N CYS A 138 6.69 -4.88 4.93
CA CYS A 138 6.89 -6.03 5.82
C CYS A 138 5.67 -6.96 5.85
N GLN A 139 4.45 -6.41 5.87
CA GLN A 139 3.22 -7.20 5.74
C GLN A 139 3.20 -7.99 4.42
N THR A 140 3.52 -7.31 3.31
CA THR A 140 3.57 -7.96 1.99
C THR A 140 4.62 -9.06 1.94
N ALA A 141 5.82 -8.81 2.48
CA ALA A 141 6.88 -9.81 2.56
C ALA A 141 6.44 -11.04 3.39
N ALA A 142 5.75 -10.83 4.50
CA ALA A 142 5.25 -11.90 5.36
C ALA A 142 4.18 -12.76 4.66
N VAL A 143 3.26 -12.13 3.92
CA VAL A 143 2.19 -12.84 3.18
C VAL A 143 2.74 -13.57 1.96
N THR A 144 3.76 -13.03 1.31
CA THR A 144 4.35 -13.60 0.10
C THR A 144 5.57 -14.50 0.38
N ALA A 145 5.86 -14.76 1.66
CA ALA A 145 6.92 -15.68 2.06
C ALA A 145 6.70 -17.06 1.40
N GLY A 146 7.73 -17.59 0.74
CA GLY A 146 7.66 -18.86 0.02
C GLY A 146 7.02 -18.81 -1.38
N SER A 147 6.47 -17.67 -1.83
CA SER A 147 5.88 -17.52 -3.17
C SER A 147 6.92 -17.37 -4.30
N GLY A 148 8.21 -17.23 -3.98
CA GLY A 148 9.27 -16.91 -4.94
C GLY A 148 9.31 -15.43 -5.36
N MET A 149 8.49 -14.57 -4.77
CA MET A 149 8.52 -13.13 -5.03
C MET A 149 9.86 -12.51 -4.60
N ARG A 150 10.47 -11.76 -5.49
CA ARG A 150 11.74 -11.05 -5.22
C ARG A 150 11.43 -9.68 -4.60
N LEU A 151 11.62 -9.57 -3.29
CA LEU A 151 11.32 -8.36 -2.51
C LEU A 151 11.97 -7.09 -3.10
N GLY A 152 13.22 -7.17 -3.57
CA GLY A 152 13.90 -6.03 -4.19
C GLY A 152 13.19 -5.49 -5.44
N ARG A 153 12.66 -6.36 -6.30
CA ARG A 153 11.87 -5.96 -7.47
C ARG A 153 10.54 -5.31 -7.06
N TYR A 154 9.90 -5.86 -6.05
CA TYR A 154 8.68 -5.29 -5.49
C TYR A 154 8.94 -3.88 -4.94
N LEU A 155 9.98 -3.67 -4.13
CA LEU A 155 10.33 -2.36 -3.58
C LEU A 155 10.68 -1.36 -4.68
N ALA A 156 11.43 -1.77 -5.71
CA ALA A 156 11.71 -0.93 -6.88
C ALA A 156 10.42 -0.51 -7.61
N ALA A 157 9.49 -1.45 -7.81
CA ALA A 157 8.20 -1.15 -8.41
C ALA A 157 7.39 -0.17 -7.57
N LYS A 158 7.40 -0.31 -6.25
CA LYS A 158 6.74 0.62 -5.33
C LYS A 158 7.36 2.02 -5.34
N ALA A 159 8.68 2.12 -5.46
CA ALA A 159 9.37 3.41 -5.63
C ALA A 159 8.97 4.09 -6.95
N VAL A 160 8.92 3.35 -8.06
CA VAL A 160 8.43 3.86 -9.35
C VAL A 160 6.98 4.30 -9.24
N GLN A 161 6.11 3.49 -8.62
CA GLN A 161 4.70 3.84 -8.40
C GLN A 161 4.55 5.13 -7.58
N SER A 162 5.36 5.31 -6.55
CA SER A 162 5.36 6.52 -5.71
C SER A 162 5.67 7.79 -6.53
N VAL A 163 6.70 7.72 -7.38
CA VAL A 163 7.07 8.83 -8.27
C VAL A 163 5.97 9.12 -9.29
N LEU A 164 5.44 8.09 -9.94
CA LEU A 164 4.33 8.25 -10.91
C LEU A 164 3.09 8.85 -10.25
N ALA A 165 2.73 8.38 -9.05
CA ALA A 165 1.61 8.92 -8.29
C ALA A 165 1.80 10.40 -7.95
N ALA A 166 3.03 10.80 -7.55
CA ALA A 166 3.37 12.20 -7.28
C ALA A 166 3.26 13.06 -8.54
N LEU A 167 3.77 12.58 -9.68
CA LEU A 167 3.70 13.30 -10.97
C LEU A 167 2.25 13.47 -11.43
N LEU A 168 1.45 12.41 -11.39
CA LEU A 168 0.02 12.47 -11.73
C LEU A 168 -0.73 13.45 -10.82
N ALA A 169 -0.46 13.42 -9.51
CA ALA A 169 -1.05 14.35 -8.56
C ALA A 169 -0.62 15.79 -8.82
N LEU A 170 0.65 16.03 -9.16
CA LEU A 170 1.17 17.35 -9.46
C LEU A 170 0.48 17.97 -10.68
N LEU A 171 0.26 17.15 -11.74
CA LEU A 171 -0.40 17.57 -12.97
C LEU A 171 -1.90 17.81 -12.77
N SER A 172 -2.55 17.00 -11.95
CA SER A 172 -4.00 17.06 -11.76
C SER A 172 -4.46 17.92 -10.57
N ALA A 173 -3.56 18.36 -9.69
CA ALA A 173 -3.90 19.18 -8.53
C ALA A 173 -4.74 20.44 -8.88
N PRO A 174 -4.47 21.17 -9.99
CA PRO A 174 -5.29 22.35 -10.33
C PRO A 174 -6.74 22.03 -10.72
N LEU A 175 -7.03 20.75 -11.02
CA LEU A 175 -8.39 20.32 -11.40
C LEU A 175 -9.23 19.84 -10.20
N VAL A 176 -8.56 19.57 -9.06
CA VAL A 176 -9.16 18.87 -7.91
C VAL A 176 -9.20 19.74 -6.66
N LEU A 177 -8.27 20.68 -6.54
CA LEU A 177 -8.11 21.62 -5.44
C LEU A 177 -8.45 23.04 -5.86
#